data_03e4a416926e79ab35a0e98887a237a0
#
_entry.id   03e4a416926e79ab35a0e98887a237a0
#
_cell.length_a   1.000
_cell.length_b   1.000
_cell.length_c   1.000
_cell.angle_alpha   90.00
_cell.angle_beta   90.00
_cell.angle_gamma   90.00
#
_symmetry.space_group_name_H-M   'P 1'
#
loop_
_entity.id
_entity.type
_entity.pdbx_description
1 polymer ?
#
loop_
_entity_poly.entity_id
_entity_poly.type
_entity_poly.pdbx_seq_one_letter_code
_entity_poly.pdbx_strand_id
1 'polypeptide(L)'
;MTTPKLSRLAFALFATLSVGAQAQTPAPQTQAPAMTAAEKEIGKKIYFERCAGCHGVLRKGATGKNLEPHWTKKLPDGTVQEGGTLKLGSARLDKIIAMGTEGGMVNYDDILTKEEIDIMARYIQQTPDVPPEFSLQDMEASWKLIVPVDQRPKKQMNKVNLKNLFAITLRDAGKLALVDGDTKEIWQVLDTGYAVHISRLSASGRYVYTVGRDGLVTLIDLWYETPTTVATVKLGADARSVDTSKFKGFEDKYLIGGTYWPPQYSIMDGVTLKPLKIVSTRGNTVDGEYHPEPRVASIVSSMTKPEWVVNVKETGQIMLVDYSDIKNLKSTTIESAKFLHDGGWDASKRYFLVAANASNKIAAVDTKTGKLAALVDTKKIPHPGRGANFVHPQFGPVWATGHLGDAVVTLISTPSDKPADAKYKQHNWKVVQELPMAGAGNLFVKTHPKSTNLWADMPMNPERENAESVYVYSLKDLNKPPVKIDVAKDSGLPQTKALRRATHPEYNEKGDEVWISLWGGKTDQSAIVVYDDKTLKLKKVITDPRIVTPTGKFNVYNTQHDIY
;
A
#
# COMPACT_ATOMS: atom_id res chain seq x y z
N MET A 1 -13.73 -70.39 -69.84
CA MET A 1 -12.65 -71.41 -69.66
C MET A 1 -11.47 -70.69 -69.04
N THR A 2 -10.93 -71.28 -67.94
CA THR A 2 -9.70 -70.92 -67.23
C THR A 2 -9.65 -69.61 -66.45
N THR A 3 -9.92 -69.71 -65.16
CA THR A 3 -9.58 -68.78 -64.09
C THR A 3 -8.09 -68.76 -63.77
N PRO A 4 -7.47 -67.59 -63.41
CA PRO A 4 -6.22 -67.60 -62.67
C PRO A 4 -6.42 -67.23 -61.19
N LYS A 5 -5.64 -67.89 -60.37
CA LYS A 5 -5.58 -67.80 -58.89
C LYS A 5 -5.02 -66.49 -58.43
N LEU A 6 -5.73 -65.84 -57.45
CA LEU A 6 -5.20 -64.73 -56.64
C LEU A 6 -4.25 -65.30 -55.57
N SER A 7 -3.01 -64.80 -55.56
CA SER A 7 -2.06 -64.94 -54.45
C SER A 7 -2.31 -63.88 -53.38
N ARG A 8 -2.46 -64.28 -52.11
CA ARG A 8 -2.62 -63.40 -50.97
C ARG A 8 -1.26 -62.92 -50.48
N LEU A 9 -0.97 -61.63 -50.59
CA LEU A 9 0.12 -60.99 -49.86
C LEU A 9 -0.40 -60.60 -48.49
N ALA A 10 0.20 -61.07 -47.41
CA ALA A 10 -0.04 -60.68 -46.03
C ALA A 10 0.78 -59.39 -45.74
N PHE A 11 0.11 -58.28 -45.46
CA PHE A 11 0.71 -57.09 -44.90
C PHE A 11 0.73 -57.23 -43.37
N ALA A 12 1.91 -57.31 -42.78
CA ALA A 12 2.08 -57.24 -41.34
C ALA A 12 2.04 -55.74 -40.92
N LEU A 13 1.01 -55.33 -40.23
CA LEU A 13 0.92 -54.01 -39.58
C LEU A 13 1.72 -54.03 -38.29
N PHE A 14 2.85 -53.33 -38.26
CA PHE A 14 3.55 -52.99 -37.01
C PHE A 14 2.80 -51.84 -36.34
N ALA A 15 2.00 -52.12 -35.30
CA ALA A 15 1.45 -51.10 -34.41
C ALA A 15 2.51 -50.69 -33.39
N THR A 16 3.12 -49.53 -33.59
CA THR A 16 3.93 -48.88 -32.57
C THR A 16 3.02 -48.30 -31.49
N LEU A 17 2.96 -48.96 -30.33
CA LEU A 17 2.36 -48.41 -29.11
C LEU A 17 3.24 -47.27 -28.60
N SER A 18 2.87 -46.05 -28.92
CA SER A 18 3.38 -44.87 -28.21
C SER A 18 2.75 -44.83 -26.82
N VAL A 19 3.48 -45.28 -25.82
CA VAL A 19 3.12 -45.04 -24.40
C VAL A 19 3.33 -43.54 -24.14
N GLY A 20 2.25 -42.79 -24.24
CA GLY A 20 2.22 -41.42 -23.77
C GLY A 20 2.43 -41.42 -22.26
N ALA A 21 3.58 -40.97 -21.78
CA ALA A 21 3.79 -40.68 -20.37
C ALA A 21 2.83 -39.56 -19.96
N GLN A 22 1.66 -39.92 -19.45
CA GLN A 22 0.82 -38.99 -18.72
C GLN A 22 1.59 -38.58 -17.47
N ALA A 23 1.96 -37.31 -17.40
CA ALA A 23 2.47 -36.69 -16.17
C ALA A 23 1.40 -36.87 -15.08
N GLN A 24 1.62 -37.84 -14.20
CA GLN A 24 0.76 -38.07 -13.04
C GLN A 24 0.82 -36.80 -12.17
N THR A 25 -0.31 -36.14 -11.99
CA THR A 25 -0.47 -35.11 -10.97
C THR A 25 -0.14 -35.76 -9.62
N PRO A 26 0.82 -35.21 -8.85
CA PRO A 26 1.19 -35.80 -7.55
C PRO A 26 -0.08 -35.90 -6.68
N ALA A 27 -0.23 -37.01 -5.96
CA ALA A 27 -1.31 -37.18 -5.01
C ALA A 27 -1.30 -36.04 -3.98
N PRO A 28 -2.48 -35.56 -3.53
CA PRO A 28 -2.56 -34.48 -2.52
C PRO A 28 -1.78 -34.89 -1.28
N GLN A 29 -0.89 -34.02 -0.82
CA GLN A 29 -0.16 -34.23 0.43
C GLN A 29 -1.15 -34.09 1.59
N THR A 30 -1.23 -35.10 2.45
CA THR A 30 -2.08 -35.11 3.64
C THR A 30 -1.36 -34.63 4.88
N GLN A 31 -0.04 -34.54 4.83
CA GLN A 31 0.82 -34.08 5.94
C GLN A 31 1.78 -32.99 5.44
N ALA A 32 2.05 -32.02 6.35
CA ALA A 32 3.01 -30.97 6.07
C ALA A 32 4.43 -31.55 5.89
N PRO A 33 5.22 -31.05 4.94
CA PRO A 33 6.60 -31.45 4.76
C PRO A 33 7.42 -31.25 6.02
N ALA A 34 8.37 -32.15 6.30
CA ALA A 34 9.27 -31.98 7.44
C ALA A 34 10.15 -30.74 7.28
N MET A 35 10.37 -30.03 8.37
CA MET A 35 11.26 -28.86 8.44
C MET A 35 12.07 -28.88 9.74
N THR A 36 13.32 -28.49 9.65
CA THR A 36 14.16 -28.22 10.83
C THR A 36 13.71 -26.94 11.55
N ALA A 37 14.12 -26.75 12.80
CA ALA A 37 13.84 -25.53 13.55
C ALA A 37 14.43 -24.28 12.84
N ALA A 38 15.65 -24.39 12.30
CA ALA A 38 16.29 -23.30 11.56
C ALA A 38 15.52 -22.91 10.29
N GLU A 39 15.07 -23.88 9.50
CA GLU A 39 14.24 -23.62 8.32
C GLU A 39 12.90 -22.97 8.67
N LYS A 40 12.28 -23.38 9.79
CA LYS A 40 11.04 -22.75 10.28
C LYS A 40 11.26 -21.28 10.62
N GLU A 41 12.35 -20.94 11.29
CA GLU A 41 12.67 -19.53 11.60
C GLU A 41 12.96 -18.70 10.34
N ILE A 42 13.67 -19.26 9.36
CA ILE A 42 13.88 -18.61 8.06
C ILE A 42 12.53 -18.40 7.35
N GLY A 43 11.70 -19.43 7.26
CA GLY A 43 10.39 -19.37 6.65
C GLY A 43 9.47 -18.35 7.34
N LYS A 44 9.47 -18.34 8.67
CA LYS A 44 8.70 -17.37 9.48
C LYS A 44 9.12 -15.93 9.17
N LYS A 45 10.43 -15.67 9.14
CA LYS A 45 10.98 -14.36 8.81
C LYS A 45 10.56 -13.91 7.40
N ILE A 46 10.79 -14.74 6.39
CA ILE A 46 10.44 -14.42 4.99
C ILE A 46 8.92 -14.22 4.85
N TYR A 47 8.10 -15.08 5.48
CA TYR A 47 6.65 -14.95 5.44
C TYR A 47 6.18 -13.61 5.99
N PHE A 48 6.66 -13.24 7.18
CA PHE A 48 6.33 -11.97 7.79
C PHE A 48 6.77 -10.77 6.95
N GLU A 49 7.99 -10.83 6.42
CA GLU A 49 8.58 -9.73 5.63
C GLU A 49 7.89 -9.54 4.27
N ARG A 50 7.48 -10.63 3.61
CA ARG A 50 7.10 -10.61 2.19
C ARG A 50 5.67 -11.05 1.90
N CYS A 51 5.09 -11.94 2.69
CA CYS A 51 3.84 -12.63 2.36
C CYS A 51 2.64 -12.18 3.23
N ALA A 52 2.85 -12.01 4.54
CA ALA A 52 1.78 -11.72 5.50
C ALA A 52 0.99 -10.44 5.17
N GLY A 53 1.63 -9.45 4.54
CA GLY A 53 0.97 -8.22 4.12
C GLY A 53 -0.25 -8.44 3.20
N CYS A 54 -0.18 -9.44 2.32
CA CYS A 54 -1.26 -9.80 1.41
C CYS A 54 -2.08 -11.00 1.91
N HIS A 55 -1.44 -12.00 2.53
CA HIS A 55 -2.07 -13.26 2.89
C HIS A 55 -2.55 -13.35 4.33
N GLY A 56 -2.21 -12.36 5.19
CA GLY A 56 -2.54 -12.35 6.62
C GLY A 56 -1.54 -13.14 7.47
N VAL A 57 -1.45 -12.81 8.75
CA VAL A 57 -0.59 -13.52 9.71
C VAL A 57 -1.13 -14.92 9.96
N LEU A 58 -2.46 -15.05 10.09
CA LEU A 58 -3.17 -16.32 10.25
C LEU A 58 -3.39 -17.06 8.91
N ARG A 59 -2.87 -16.52 7.79
CA ARG A 59 -2.97 -17.08 6.43
C ARG A 59 -4.39 -17.23 5.87
N LYS A 60 -5.37 -16.59 6.48
CA LYS A 60 -6.79 -16.66 6.04
C LYS A 60 -7.07 -15.92 4.72
N GLY A 61 -6.04 -15.27 4.18
CA GLY A 61 -6.16 -14.48 2.97
C GLY A 61 -6.62 -13.05 3.25
N ALA A 62 -6.50 -12.22 2.21
CA ALA A 62 -7.01 -10.86 2.16
C ALA A 62 -7.03 -10.40 0.70
N THR A 63 -6.10 -9.49 0.29
CA THR A 63 -5.83 -9.23 -1.14
C THR A 63 -5.17 -10.44 -1.81
N GLY A 64 -4.31 -11.16 -1.08
CA GLY A 64 -3.80 -12.48 -1.48
C GLY A 64 -4.74 -13.60 -1.07
N LYS A 65 -4.66 -14.74 -1.74
CA LYS A 65 -5.48 -15.92 -1.46
C LYS A 65 -5.23 -16.48 -0.06
N ASN A 66 -6.19 -17.24 0.47
CA ASN A 66 -6.02 -18.04 1.67
C ASN A 66 -4.90 -19.07 1.49
N LEU A 67 -3.92 -19.08 2.42
CA LEU A 67 -2.76 -19.98 2.46
C LEU A 67 -2.79 -20.92 3.68
N GLU A 68 -3.94 -21.09 4.32
CA GLU A 68 -4.09 -22.14 5.35
C GLU A 68 -3.73 -23.51 4.74
N PRO A 69 -3.08 -24.41 5.49
CA PRO A 69 -2.72 -25.75 5.00
C PRO A 69 -3.93 -26.53 4.46
N HIS A 70 -5.06 -26.38 5.14
CA HIS A 70 -6.36 -26.92 4.76
C HIS A 70 -7.46 -25.94 5.15
N TRP A 71 -8.42 -25.72 4.25
CA TRP A 71 -9.61 -24.93 4.53
C TRP A 71 -10.83 -25.48 3.79
N THR A 72 -12.00 -25.28 4.40
CA THR A 72 -13.31 -25.58 3.81
C THR A 72 -14.16 -24.32 3.80
N LYS A 73 -14.92 -24.13 2.75
CA LYS A 73 -15.89 -23.02 2.63
C LYS A 73 -17.22 -23.56 2.13
N LYS A 74 -18.29 -23.30 2.87
CA LYS A 74 -19.66 -23.58 2.41
C LYS A 74 -20.10 -22.43 1.49
N LEU A 75 -20.50 -22.76 0.28
CA LEU A 75 -21.00 -21.79 -0.69
C LEU A 75 -22.51 -21.53 -0.47
N PRO A 76 -23.06 -20.42 -1.03
CA PRO A 76 -24.48 -20.08 -0.87
C PRO A 76 -25.45 -21.16 -1.37
N ASP A 77 -25.03 -21.97 -2.33
CA ASP A 77 -25.79 -23.11 -2.88
C ASP A 77 -25.74 -24.38 -2.00
N GLY A 78 -25.04 -24.31 -0.84
CA GLY A 78 -24.86 -25.41 0.09
C GLY A 78 -23.67 -26.33 -0.24
N THR A 79 -23.01 -26.18 -1.38
CA THR A 79 -21.81 -26.95 -1.71
C THR A 79 -20.65 -26.60 -0.81
N VAL A 80 -19.74 -27.56 -0.57
CA VAL A 80 -18.52 -27.35 0.22
C VAL A 80 -17.33 -27.33 -0.73
N GLN A 81 -16.64 -26.19 -0.74
CA GLN A 81 -15.37 -26.04 -1.43
C GLN A 81 -14.24 -26.29 -0.46
N GLU A 82 -13.27 -27.11 -0.87
CA GLU A 82 -12.06 -27.41 -0.09
C GLU A 82 -10.82 -26.94 -0.82
N GLY A 83 -9.86 -26.45 -0.06
CA GLY A 83 -8.59 -25.97 -0.58
C GLY A 83 -7.49 -26.02 0.48
N GLY A 84 -6.35 -25.45 0.15
CA GLY A 84 -5.22 -25.32 1.07
C GLY A 84 -3.89 -25.57 0.39
N THR A 85 -2.83 -25.14 1.06
CA THR A 85 -1.46 -25.26 0.53
C THR A 85 -0.97 -26.71 0.48
N LEU A 86 -1.49 -27.59 1.36
CA LEU A 86 -1.21 -29.03 1.31
C LEU A 86 -1.69 -29.65 0.00
N LYS A 87 -2.89 -29.28 -0.47
CA LYS A 87 -3.45 -29.78 -1.73
C LYS A 87 -2.63 -29.34 -2.95
N LEU A 88 -1.95 -28.19 -2.87
CA LEU A 88 -1.09 -27.69 -3.93
C LEU A 88 0.26 -28.40 -3.98
N GLY A 89 0.82 -28.74 -2.82
CA GLY A 89 2.13 -29.38 -2.65
C GLY A 89 3.32 -28.46 -2.95
N SER A 90 4.50 -28.81 -2.42
CA SER A 90 5.71 -27.95 -2.48
C SER A 90 6.11 -27.59 -3.91
N ALA A 91 6.16 -28.53 -4.82
CA ALA A 91 6.63 -28.29 -6.21
C ALA A 91 5.76 -27.27 -6.99
N ARG A 92 4.45 -27.22 -6.71
CA ARG A 92 3.57 -26.22 -7.33
C ARG A 92 3.68 -24.88 -6.64
N LEU A 93 3.84 -24.89 -5.32
CA LEU A 93 4.05 -23.67 -4.52
C LEU A 93 5.38 -22.99 -4.86
N ASP A 94 6.46 -23.75 -5.07
CA ASP A 94 7.75 -23.23 -5.54
C ASP A 94 7.59 -22.41 -6.82
N LYS A 95 6.90 -22.98 -7.82
CA LYS A 95 6.65 -22.29 -9.08
C LYS A 95 5.83 -21.02 -8.90
N ILE A 96 4.78 -21.08 -8.09
CA ILE A 96 3.91 -19.92 -7.81
C ILE A 96 4.71 -18.82 -7.11
N ILE A 97 5.55 -19.17 -6.12
CA ILE A 97 6.36 -18.19 -5.40
C ILE A 97 7.43 -17.60 -6.32
N ALA A 98 8.13 -18.44 -7.09
CA ALA A 98 9.17 -17.98 -8.00
C ALA A 98 8.63 -17.04 -9.07
N MET A 99 7.54 -17.43 -9.75
CA MET A 99 7.05 -16.75 -10.97
C MET A 99 5.93 -15.74 -10.71
N GLY A 100 5.33 -15.74 -9.52
CA GLY A 100 4.14 -14.93 -9.24
C GLY A 100 2.88 -15.47 -9.92
N THR A 101 1.84 -14.66 -9.98
CA THR A 101 0.56 -14.99 -10.64
C THR A 101 -0.02 -13.79 -11.36
N GLU A 102 -0.80 -14.03 -12.41
CA GLU A 102 -1.58 -12.97 -13.11
C GLU A 102 -2.56 -12.22 -12.19
N GLY A 103 -2.87 -12.78 -11.01
CA GLY A 103 -3.73 -12.16 -10.01
C GLY A 103 -3.05 -11.12 -9.11
N GLY A 104 -1.87 -10.60 -9.49
CA GLY A 104 -1.18 -9.52 -8.77
C GLY A 104 -0.14 -9.97 -7.73
N MET A 105 0.16 -11.26 -7.61
CA MET A 105 1.31 -11.72 -6.85
C MET A 105 2.57 -11.54 -7.70
N VAL A 106 3.52 -10.74 -7.20
CA VAL A 106 4.82 -10.55 -7.86
C VAL A 106 5.66 -11.83 -7.83
N ASN A 107 6.61 -11.95 -8.76
CA ASN A 107 7.63 -12.98 -8.73
C ASN A 107 8.64 -12.71 -7.60
N TYR A 108 9.22 -13.77 -7.06
CA TYR A 108 10.21 -13.70 -6.00
C TYR A 108 11.56 -14.34 -6.36
N ASP A 109 11.74 -14.85 -7.57
CA ASP A 109 12.99 -15.48 -8.02
C ASP A 109 14.14 -14.47 -8.22
N ASP A 110 13.83 -13.17 -8.28
CA ASP A 110 14.79 -12.07 -8.30
C ASP A 110 15.15 -11.54 -6.89
N ILE A 111 14.41 -11.98 -5.84
CA ILE A 111 14.52 -11.47 -4.47
C ILE A 111 14.98 -12.58 -3.50
N LEU A 112 14.47 -13.80 -3.68
CA LEU A 112 14.75 -14.96 -2.85
C LEU A 112 15.63 -15.97 -3.61
N THR A 113 16.50 -16.64 -2.87
CA THR A 113 17.26 -17.78 -3.43
C THR A 113 16.33 -18.98 -3.65
N LYS A 114 16.76 -19.92 -4.48
CA LYS A 114 16.00 -21.16 -4.73
C LYS A 114 15.74 -21.94 -3.44
N GLU A 115 16.69 -21.95 -2.51
CA GLU A 115 16.57 -22.59 -1.21
C GLU A 115 15.53 -21.88 -0.33
N GLU A 116 15.52 -20.54 -0.30
CA GLU A 116 14.53 -19.76 0.43
C GLU A 116 13.12 -19.96 -0.15
N ILE A 117 12.97 -20.11 -1.47
CA ILE A 117 11.69 -20.42 -2.11
C ILE A 117 11.19 -21.80 -1.68
N ASP A 118 12.05 -22.84 -1.69
CA ASP A 118 11.69 -24.17 -1.20
C ASP A 118 11.31 -24.14 0.29
N ILE A 119 12.08 -23.45 1.12
CA ILE A 119 11.74 -23.26 2.54
C ILE A 119 10.37 -22.61 2.67
N MET A 120 10.08 -21.56 1.90
CA MET A 120 8.77 -20.90 1.93
C MET A 120 7.63 -21.80 1.50
N ALA A 121 7.80 -22.57 0.42
CA ALA A 121 6.79 -23.51 -0.06
C ALA A 121 6.47 -24.59 1.00
N ARG A 122 7.47 -25.09 1.72
CA ARG A 122 7.27 -26.03 2.83
C ARG A 122 6.70 -25.35 4.07
N TYR A 123 7.13 -24.11 4.37
CA TYR A 123 6.67 -23.36 5.53
C TYR A 123 5.18 -23.01 5.47
N ILE A 124 4.67 -22.60 4.30
CA ILE A 124 3.24 -22.25 4.18
C ILE A 124 2.31 -23.47 4.23
N GLN A 125 2.85 -24.67 4.19
CA GLN A 125 2.11 -25.92 4.43
C GLN A 125 2.07 -26.34 5.91
N GLN A 126 2.82 -25.66 6.79
CA GLN A 126 2.72 -25.84 8.25
C GLN A 126 1.51 -25.10 8.80
N THR A 127 1.01 -25.54 9.95
CA THR A 127 0.03 -24.73 10.72
C THR A 127 0.64 -23.37 11.05
N PRO A 128 -0.07 -22.26 10.79
CA PRO A 128 0.46 -20.94 11.11
C PRO A 128 0.61 -20.74 12.62
N ASP A 129 1.75 -20.19 13.03
CA ASP A 129 1.93 -19.72 14.40
C ASP A 129 1.01 -18.51 14.63
N VAL A 130 0.35 -18.46 15.80
CA VAL A 130 -0.39 -17.29 16.22
C VAL A 130 0.54 -16.42 17.05
N PRO A 131 0.92 -15.21 16.59
CA PRO A 131 1.77 -14.34 17.36
C PRO A 131 1.05 -13.88 18.64
N PRO A 132 1.80 -13.48 19.68
CA PRO A 132 1.20 -13.00 20.93
C PRO A 132 0.34 -11.75 20.72
N GLU A 133 -0.64 -11.58 21.56
CA GLU A 133 -1.39 -10.31 21.70
C GLU A 133 -0.47 -9.20 22.25
N PHE A 134 -0.89 -7.96 22.13
CA PHE A 134 -0.14 -6.80 22.56
C PHE A 134 -1.08 -5.81 23.26
N SER A 135 -0.94 -5.73 24.58
CA SER A 135 -1.79 -4.93 25.45
C SER A 135 -1.31 -3.49 25.58
N LEU A 136 -2.10 -2.63 26.24
CA LEU A 136 -1.69 -1.27 26.60
C LEU A 136 -0.45 -1.30 27.52
N GLN A 137 -0.37 -2.30 28.41
CA GLN A 137 0.75 -2.50 29.31
C GLN A 137 2.04 -2.85 28.55
N ASP A 138 1.93 -3.69 27.50
CA ASP A 138 3.06 -4.00 26.62
C ASP A 138 3.51 -2.76 25.83
N MET A 139 2.57 -1.91 25.40
CA MET A 139 2.90 -0.62 24.79
C MET A 139 3.65 0.28 25.77
N GLU A 140 3.17 0.41 27.00
CA GLU A 140 3.81 1.22 28.04
C GLU A 140 5.22 0.71 28.36
N ALA A 141 5.41 -0.61 28.43
CA ALA A 141 6.72 -1.23 28.63
C ALA A 141 7.71 -0.97 27.49
N SER A 142 7.20 -0.79 26.27
CA SER A 142 8.00 -0.49 25.08
C SER A 142 8.27 1.00 24.88
N TRP A 143 7.49 1.86 25.52
CA TRP A 143 7.55 3.31 25.35
C TRP A 143 8.83 3.90 25.93
N LYS A 144 9.47 4.79 25.13
CA LYS A 144 10.68 5.51 25.53
C LYS A 144 10.51 6.99 25.20
N LEU A 145 10.47 7.83 26.22
CA LEU A 145 10.60 9.27 26.08
C LEU A 145 12.10 9.61 26.13
N ILE A 146 12.70 9.82 24.95
CA ILE A 146 14.15 10.04 24.82
C ILE A 146 14.51 11.46 25.23
N VAL A 147 13.70 12.44 24.78
CA VAL A 147 13.88 13.85 25.16
C VAL A 147 12.56 14.40 25.73
N PRO A 148 12.53 14.78 27.03
CA PRO A 148 11.39 15.44 27.65
C PRO A 148 10.97 16.71 26.90
N VAL A 149 9.67 17.01 26.90
CA VAL A 149 9.11 18.13 26.09
C VAL A 149 9.68 19.48 26.49
N ASP A 150 9.92 19.71 27.77
CA ASP A 150 10.49 20.94 28.35
C ASP A 150 11.96 21.15 27.95
N GLN A 151 12.68 20.08 27.61
CA GLN A 151 14.06 20.14 27.13
C GLN A 151 14.20 20.33 25.62
N ARG A 152 13.09 20.27 24.88
CA ARG A 152 13.09 20.44 23.41
C ARG A 152 13.20 21.92 23.03
N PRO A 153 13.71 22.22 21.81
CA PRO A 153 13.78 23.57 21.30
C PRO A 153 12.43 24.30 21.39
N LYS A 154 12.44 25.56 21.81
CA LYS A 154 11.23 26.41 21.88
C LYS A 154 10.95 27.11 20.54
N LYS A 155 11.91 27.10 19.61
CA LYS A 155 11.81 27.63 18.25
C LYS A 155 12.68 26.76 17.32
N GLN A 156 12.43 26.84 16.03
CA GLN A 156 13.27 26.19 15.03
C GLN A 156 14.71 26.71 15.13
N MET A 157 15.69 25.82 15.28
CA MET A 157 17.11 26.15 15.44
C MET A 157 17.86 26.13 14.09
N ASN A 158 17.41 25.30 13.15
CA ASN A 158 17.97 25.21 11.81
C ASN A 158 17.36 26.25 10.85
N LYS A 159 17.94 26.35 9.64
CA LYS A 159 17.51 27.28 8.59
C LYS A 159 16.73 26.62 7.44
N VAL A 160 16.43 25.34 7.54
CA VAL A 160 15.72 24.58 6.49
C VAL A 160 14.29 25.10 6.35
N ASN A 161 13.85 25.29 5.12
CA ASN A 161 12.45 25.57 4.82
C ASN A 161 11.60 24.31 5.06
N LEU A 162 11.11 24.14 6.30
CA LEU A 162 10.33 22.94 6.67
C LEU A 162 9.08 22.74 5.79
N LYS A 163 8.50 23.80 5.23
CA LYS A 163 7.35 23.67 4.33
C LYS A 163 7.71 22.93 3.04
N ASN A 164 8.95 23.06 2.58
CA ASN A 164 9.44 22.36 1.38
C ASN A 164 10.30 21.12 1.71
N LEU A 165 10.23 20.60 2.93
CA LEU A 165 10.93 19.40 3.33
C LEU A 165 10.21 18.15 2.80
N PHE A 166 11.00 17.16 2.36
CA PHE A 166 10.52 15.83 2.00
C PHE A 166 10.95 14.79 3.03
N ALA A 167 10.00 14.03 3.53
CA ALA A 167 10.22 12.83 4.34
C ALA A 167 10.09 11.60 3.44
N ILE A 168 11.19 10.86 3.26
CA ILE A 168 11.29 9.74 2.33
C ILE A 168 11.55 8.46 3.09
N THR A 169 10.64 7.49 2.99
CA THR A 169 10.81 6.18 3.63
C THR A 169 11.83 5.35 2.85
N LEU A 170 12.88 4.90 3.53
CA LEU A 170 13.89 3.97 3.04
C LEU A 170 13.55 2.58 3.58
N ARG A 171 12.62 1.91 2.87
CA ARG A 171 11.86 0.77 3.39
C ARG A 171 12.73 -0.36 3.93
N ASP A 172 13.59 -0.92 3.08
CA ASP A 172 14.37 -2.10 3.45
C ASP A 172 15.62 -1.76 4.30
N ALA A 173 15.97 -0.47 4.37
CA ALA A 173 17.01 0.01 5.29
C ALA A 173 16.47 0.27 6.70
N GLY A 174 15.14 0.33 6.90
CA GLY A 174 14.53 0.71 8.18
C GLY A 174 14.87 2.14 8.59
N LYS A 175 14.94 3.07 7.63
CA LYS A 175 15.37 4.45 7.84
C LYS A 175 14.41 5.46 7.21
N LEU A 176 14.52 6.69 7.66
CA LEU A 176 13.87 7.84 7.04
C LEU A 176 14.92 8.82 6.55
N ALA A 177 14.86 9.23 5.28
CA ALA A 177 15.64 10.35 4.78
C ALA A 177 14.79 11.62 4.83
N LEU A 178 15.38 12.70 5.34
CA LEU A 178 14.86 14.06 5.27
C LEU A 178 15.66 14.81 4.22
N VAL A 179 14.99 15.31 3.19
CA VAL A 179 15.62 16.00 2.06
C VAL A 179 15.06 17.41 1.96
N ASP A 180 15.96 18.39 1.95
CA ASP A 180 15.60 19.78 1.75
C ASP A 180 15.16 20.00 0.29
N GLY A 181 13.91 20.39 0.10
CA GLY A 181 13.33 20.58 -1.23
C GLY A 181 13.88 21.82 -1.96
N ASP A 182 14.46 22.79 -1.26
CA ASP A 182 15.05 23.98 -1.88
C ASP A 182 16.44 23.67 -2.41
N THR A 183 17.33 23.06 -1.61
CA THR A 183 18.70 22.71 -1.99
C THR A 183 18.79 21.37 -2.73
N LYS A 184 17.83 20.48 -2.55
CA LYS A 184 17.81 19.09 -3.04
C LYS A 184 18.93 18.23 -2.44
N GLU A 185 19.33 18.56 -1.22
CA GLU A 185 20.33 17.83 -0.45
C GLU A 185 19.69 17.02 0.67
N ILE A 186 20.30 15.88 0.99
CA ILE A 186 19.89 15.07 2.14
C ILE A 186 20.33 15.79 3.40
N TRP A 187 19.34 16.29 4.16
CA TRP A 187 19.60 16.94 5.43
C TRP A 187 20.00 15.92 6.50
N GLN A 188 19.24 14.81 6.62
CA GLN A 188 19.53 13.77 7.61
C GLN A 188 18.93 12.43 7.17
N VAL A 189 19.56 11.34 7.63
CA VAL A 189 19.00 9.98 7.56
C VAL A 189 18.94 9.42 8.98
N LEU A 190 17.73 9.02 9.43
CA LEU A 190 17.48 8.55 10.79
C LEU A 190 17.06 7.08 10.77
N ASP A 191 17.48 6.35 11.81
CA ASP A 191 16.98 5.01 12.06
C ASP A 191 15.53 5.05 12.52
N THR A 192 14.73 4.10 12.04
CA THR A 192 13.31 3.93 12.35
C THR A 192 12.99 2.44 12.54
N GLY A 193 11.73 2.04 12.48
CA GLY A 193 11.35 0.63 12.54
C GLY A 193 11.71 -0.16 11.28
N TYR A 194 11.81 -1.48 11.43
CA TYR A 194 12.05 -2.39 10.31
C TYR A 194 10.98 -2.27 9.22
N ALA A 195 11.42 -2.34 7.97
CA ALA A 195 10.56 -2.19 6.79
C ALA A 195 9.60 -1.00 6.92
N VAL A 196 10.15 0.18 7.26
CA VAL A 196 9.38 1.42 7.43
C VAL A 196 8.43 1.63 6.26
N HIS A 197 7.13 1.74 6.59
CA HIS A 197 6.11 1.74 5.56
C HIS A 197 5.62 3.14 5.22
N ILE A 198 5.40 3.94 6.25
CA ILE A 198 4.83 5.26 6.07
C ILE A 198 5.45 6.26 7.03
N SER A 199 5.55 7.51 6.59
CA SER A 199 5.78 8.67 7.43
C SER A 199 4.58 9.61 7.37
N ARG A 200 4.32 10.31 8.48
CA ARG A 200 3.30 11.37 8.57
C ARG A 200 3.90 12.60 9.21
N LEU A 201 3.56 13.73 8.64
CA LEU A 201 3.94 15.03 9.18
C LEU A 201 2.88 15.47 10.17
N SER A 202 3.31 16.12 11.26
CA SER A 202 2.41 16.70 12.23
C SER A 202 1.63 17.89 11.66
N ALA A 203 0.52 18.24 12.27
CA ALA A 203 -0.30 19.37 11.85
C ALA A 203 0.48 20.70 11.94
N SER A 204 1.35 20.85 12.94
CA SER A 204 2.23 22.02 13.07
C SER A 204 3.39 22.04 12.06
N GLY A 205 3.71 20.90 11.42
CA GLY A 205 4.90 20.75 10.58
C GLY A 205 6.22 20.60 11.34
N ARG A 206 6.16 20.52 12.69
CA ARG A 206 7.35 20.35 13.53
C ARG A 206 7.83 18.91 13.61
N TYR A 207 6.91 17.94 13.61
CA TYR A 207 7.23 16.55 13.89
C TYR A 207 7.02 15.66 12.67
N VAL A 208 7.82 14.60 12.60
CA VAL A 208 7.61 13.46 11.70
C VAL A 208 7.37 12.21 12.52
N TYR A 209 6.32 11.48 12.20
CA TYR A 209 6.03 10.16 12.75
C TYR A 209 6.29 9.12 11.68
N THR A 210 6.97 8.04 12.03
CA THR A 210 7.15 6.88 11.15
C THR A 210 6.59 5.64 11.81
N VAL A 211 6.20 4.64 11.03
CA VAL A 211 5.88 3.31 11.52
C VAL A 211 6.53 2.24 10.67
N GLY A 212 7.21 1.31 11.33
CA GLY A 212 7.77 0.11 10.73
C GLY A 212 6.81 -1.09 10.82
N ARG A 213 7.07 -2.10 9.97
CA ARG A 213 6.34 -3.37 10.02
C ARG A 213 6.53 -4.12 11.34
N ASP A 214 7.62 -3.86 12.07
CA ASP A 214 7.88 -4.37 13.42
C ASP A 214 7.09 -3.68 14.54
N GLY A 215 6.13 -2.84 14.16
CA GLY A 215 5.28 -2.09 15.08
C GLY A 215 5.93 -0.85 15.70
N LEU A 216 7.20 -0.56 15.42
CA LEU A 216 7.89 0.58 15.99
C LEU A 216 7.41 1.90 15.39
N VAL A 217 6.89 2.78 16.23
CA VAL A 217 6.64 4.19 15.93
C VAL A 217 7.80 5.02 16.43
N THR A 218 8.30 5.90 15.57
CA THR A 218 9.39 6.84 15.89
C THR A 218 8.89 8.27 15.71
N LEU A 219 9.11 9.11 16.72
CA LEU A 219 8.82 10.54 16.70
C LEU A 219 10.11 11.34 16.55
N ILE A 220 10.18 12.14 15.47
CA ILE A 220 11.32 12.96 15.11
C ILE A 220 10.92 14.43 15.21
N ASP A 221 11.70 15.23 15.94
CA ASP A 221 11.53 16.68 16.06
C ASP A 221 12.46 17.40 15.06
N LEU A 222 11.86 18.16 14.15
CA LEU A 222 12.55 18.89 13.08
C LEU A 222 13.12 20.24 13.51
N TRP A 223 12.85 20.70 14.74
CA TRP A 223 13.30 22.02 15.21
C TRP A 223 14.73 22.07 15.69
N TYR A 224 15.38 20.92 15.90
CA TYR A 224 16.81 20.85 16.23
C TYR A 224 17.67 21.33 15.04
N GLU A 225 18.92 21.71 15.30
CA GLU A 225 19.94 21.93 14.27
C GLU A 225 20.00 20.73 13.31
N THR A 226 20.00 19.53 13.88
CA THR A 226 19.87 18.24 13.20
C THR A 226 18.64 17.51 13.72
N PRO A 227 17.70 17.08 12.86
CA PRO A 227 16.48 16.37 13.27
C PRO A 227 16.79 15.23 14.23
N THR A 228 16.04 15.16 15.30
CA THR A 228 16.35 14.28 16.44
C THR A 228 15.14 13.41 16.79
N THR A 229 15.38 12.10 16.98
CA THR A 229 14.38 11.20 17.54
C THR A 229 14.15 11.53 19.01
N VAL A 230 12.91 11.87 19.37
CA VAL A 230 12.56 12.33 20.72
C VAL A 230 11.71 11.36 21.51
N ALA A 231 11.04 10.41 20.85
CA ALA A 231 10.31 9.33 21.51
C ALA A 231 10.11 8.14 20.57
N THR A 232 9.90 6.94 21.15
CA THR A 232 9.53 5.73 20.43
C THR A 232 8.52 4.91 21.23
N VAL A 233 7.71 4.09 20.53
CA VAL A 233 6.78 3.13 21.14
C VAL A 233 6.47 2.00 20.15
N LYS A 234 6.21 0.79 20.63
CA LYS A 234 5.68 -0.31 19.80
C LYS A 234 4.16 -0.37 19.89
N LEU A 235 3.51 -0.66 18.77
CA LEU A 235 2.06 -0.84 18.67
C LEU A 235 1.63 -2.31 18.67
N GLY A 236 2.53 -3.21 18.34
CA GLY A 236 2.28 -4.63 18.14
C GLY A 236 3.38 -5.31 17.35
N ALA A 237 3.09 -6.50 16.83
CA ALA A 237 4.05 -7.28 16.04
C ALA A 237 4.10 -6.87 14.56
N ASP A 238 3.00 -6.36 14.01
CA ASP A 238 2.92 -5.86 12.62
C ASP A 238 2.05 -4.61 12.58
N ALA A 239 2.61 -3.47 12.18
CA ALA A 239 1.89 -2.21 12.06
C ALA A 239 1.99 -1.65 10.64
N ARG A 240 0.98 -0.86 10.24
CA ARG A 240 0.88 -0.39 8.86
C ARG A 240 0.64 1.11 8.70
N SER A 241 -0.07 1.73 9.63
CA SER A 241 -0.52 3.11 9.46
C SER A 241 -0.38 3.91 10.74
N VAL A 242 -0.05 5.19 10.60
CA VAL A 242 -0.14 6.21 11.65
C VAL A 242 -0.71 7.48 11.04
N ASP A 243 -1.41 8.27 11.84
CA ASP A 243 -1.73 9.67 11.49
C ASP A 243 -1.91 10.50 12.78
N THR A 244 -1.73 11.82 12.67
CA THR A 244 -1.84 12.75 13.79
C THR A 244 -3.21 13.41 13.84
N SER A 245 -3.55 14.06 14.94
CA SER A 245 -4.74 14.91 15.03
C SER A 245 -4.47 16.25 14.33
N LYS A 246 -5.34 16.64 13.37
CA LYS A 246 -5.17 17.81 12.50
C LYS A 246 -6.25 18.87 12.66
N PHE A 247 -7.37 18.53 13.32
CA PHE A 247 -8.46 19.49 13.51
C PHE A 247 -8.02 20.65 14.40
N LYS A 248 -8.46 21.86 14.05
CA LYS A 248 -8.13 23.11 14.77
C LYS A 248 -8.40 22.98 16.27
N GLY A 249 -7.40 23.29 17.08
CA GLY A 249 -7.42 23.16 18.55
C GLY A 249 -7.01 21.79 19.07
N PHE A 250 -6.70 20.83 18.18
CA PHE A 250 -6.18 19.50 18.50
C PHE A 250 -4.88 19.20 17.76
N GLU A 251 -4.29 20.19 17.11
CA GLU A 251 -3.06 20.02 16.33
C GLU A 251 -1.98 19.34 17.20
N ASP A 252 -1.43 18.23 16.69
CA ASP A 252 -0.37 17.43 17.33
C ASP A 252 -0.70 16.89 18.74
N LYS A 253 -1.95 17.00 19.18
CA LYS A 253 -2.35 16.57 20.53
C LYS A 253 -2.35 15.06 20.67
N TYR A 254 -2.76 14.36 19.62
CA TYR A 254 -2.86 12.90 19.58
C TYR A 254 -2.22 12.32 18.35
N LEU A 255 -1.75 11.07 18.48
CA LEU A 255 -1.36 10.19 17.39
C LEU A 255 -2.20 8.93 17.45
N ILE A 256 -2.66 8.43 16.30
CA ILE A 256 -3.29 7.13 16.17
C ILE A 256 -2.41 6.22 15.33
N GLY A 257 -2.28 4.96 15.72
CA GLY A 257 -1.57 3.93 14.95
C GLY A 257 -2.40 2.68 14.77
N GLY A 258 -2.36 2.09 13.59
CA GLY A 258 -3.09 0.89 13.22
C GLY A 258 -2.18 -0.30 12.99
N THR A 259 -2.58 -1.46 13.50
CA THR A 259 -1.82 -2.70 13.40
C THR A 259 -2.53 -3.74 12.54
N TYR A 260 -1.72 -4.61 11.95
CA TYR A 260 -2.17 -5.85 11.32
C TYR A 260 -2.23 -6.96 12.36
N TRP A 261 -1.24 -6.98 13.31
CA TRP A 261 -1.27 -7.90 14.44
C TRP A 261 -0.74 -7.23 15.71
N PRO A 262 -1.47 -7.32 16.84
CA PRO A 262 -2.90 -7.68 16.90
C PRO A 262 -3.75 -6.72 16.06
N PRO A 263 -4.94 -7.16 15.59
CA PRO A 263 -5.84 -6.30 14.81
C PRO A 263 -6.51 -5.27 15.73
N GLN A 264 -5.91 -4.08 15.79
CA GLN A 264 -6.31 -3.00 16.69
C GLN A 264 -5.81 -1.64 16.18
N TYR A 265 -6.33 -0.58 16.73
CA TYR A 265 -5.69 0.73 16.67
C TYR A 265 -5.39 1.24 18.07
N SER A 266 -4.31 2.01 18.18
CA SER A 266 -3.82 2.56 19.44
C SER A 266 -3.74 4.07 19.35
N ILE A 267 -4.14 4.76 20.41
CA ILE A 267 -4.07 6.21 20.52
C ILE A 267 -3.00 6.57 21.55
N MET A 268 -2.17 7.53 21.19
CA MET A 268 -1.04 8.02 21.96
C MET A 268 -1.09 9.54 22.07
N ASP A 269 -0.42 10.08 23.06
CA ASP A 269 -0.09 11.51 23.11
C ASP A 269 0.79 11.88 21.91
N GLY A 270 0.45 12.94 21.20
CA GLY A 270 1.08 13.26 19.92
C GLY A 270 2.50 13.79 20.02
N VAL A 271 2.90 14.31 21.19
CA VAL A 271 4.24 14.90 21.36
C VAL A 271 5.18 14.06 22.23
N THR A 272 4.65 13.07 22.94
CA THR A 272 5.45 12.17 23.80
C THR A 272 5.38 10.71 23.39
N LEU A 273 4.41 10.33 22.54
CA LEU A 273 4.03 8.95 22.22
C LEU A 273 3.56 8.13 23.44
N LYS A 274 3.25 8.77 24.57
CA LYS A 274 2.72 8.04 25.73
C LYS A 274 1.43 7.30 25.32
N PRO A 275 1.33 5.97 25.53
CA PRO A 275 0.12 5.23 25.25
C PRO A 275 -1.09 5.74 26.04
N LEU A 276 -2.24 5.85 25.41
CA LEU A 276 -3.47 6.35 26.03
C LEU A 276 -4.62 5.34 25.94
N LYS A 277 -4.76 4.66 24.80
CA LYS A 277 -5.88 3.74 24.57
C LYS A 277 -5.58 2.74 23.47
N ILE A 278 -6.13 1.54 23.59
CA ILE A 278 -6.19 0.51 22.52
C ILE A 278 -7.65 0.18 22.25
N VAL A 279 -7.98 -0.05 20.99
CA VAL A 279 -9.30 -0.51 20.55
C VAL A 279 -9.12 -1.64 19.54
N SER A 280 -9.68 -2.82 19.85
CA SER A 280 -9.69 -3.97 18.95
C SER A 280 -10.60 -3.72 17.76
N THR A 281 -10.20 -4.22 16.59
CA THR A 281 -11.00 -4.18 15.36
C THR A 281 -11.66 -5.54 15.03
N ARG A 282 -11.47 -6.56 15.90
CA ARG A 282 -12.10 -7.88 15.72
C ARG A 282 -13.62 -7.77 15.70
N GLY A 283 -14.24 -8.47 14.79
CA GLY A 283 -15.68 -8.43 14.65
C GLY A 283 -16.19 -9.14 13.40
N ASN A 284 -17.48 -8.96 13.13
CA ASN A 284 -18.10 -9.53 11.96
C ASN A 284 -17.76 -8.70 10.71
N THR A 285 -17.58 -9.41 9.60
CA THR A 285 -17.47 -8.82 8.27
C THR A 285 -18.84 -8.35 7.78
N VAL A 286 -18.85 -7.53 6.72
CA VAL A 286 -20.08 -7.11 6.04
C VAL A 286 -20.92 -8.28 5.49
N ASP A 287 -20.34 -9.48 5.40
CA ASP A 287 -21.06 -10.70 5.01
C ASP A 287 -21.58 -11.49 6.24
N GLY A 288 -21.41 -10.98 7.47
CA GLY A 288 -21.88 -11.59 8.72
C GLY A 288 -20.95 -12.66 9.32
N GLU A 289 -19.78 -12.92 8.72
CA GLU A 289 -18.81 -13.89 9.24
C GLU A 289 -17.85 -13.23 10.24
N TYR A 290 -17.59 -13.87 11.38
CA TYR A 290 -16.57 -13.39 12.31
C TYR A 290 -15.17 -13.52 11.71
N HIS A 291 -14.39 -12.44 11.76
CA HIS A 291 -12.98 -12.43 11.33
C HIS A 291 -12.04 -12.17 12.52
N PRO A 292 -11.07 -13.06 12.78
CA PRO A 292 -10.15 -12.93 13.92
C PRO A 292 -8.99 -11.95 13.67
N GLU A 293 -8.74 -11.58 12.41
CA GLU A 293 -7.63 -10.71 11.97
C GLU A 293 -8.11 -9.58 11.04
N PRO A 294 -9.05 -8.70 11.49
CA PRO A 294 -9.46 -7.56 10.67
C PRO A 294 -8.44 -6.42 10.83
N ARG A 295 -7.55 -6.32 9.86
CA ARG A 295 -6.37 -5.45 9.88
C ARG A 295 -6.70 -3.99 9.60
N VAL A 296 -6.05 -3.06 10.30
CA VAL A 296 -6.17 -1.62 10.03
C VAL A 296 -5.28 -1.27 8.82
N ALA A 297 -5.89 -1.09 7.66
CA ALA A 297 -5.16 -0.88 6.41
C ALA A 297 -4.62 0.55 6.28
N SER A 298 -5.44 1.54 6.58
CA SER A 298 -5.04 2.94 6.56
C SER A 298 -5.81 3.78 7.57
N ILE A 299 -5.18 4.87 7.97
CA ILE A 299 -5.77 5.89 8.84
C ILE A 299 -5.52 7.25 8.20
N VAL A 300 -6.55 8.09 8.15
CA VAL A 300 -6.47 9.44 7.59
C VAL A 300 -7.20 10.42 8.51
N SER A 301 -6.51 11.50 8.90
CA SER A 301 -7.10 12.57 9.72
C SER A 301 -8.03 13.44 8.92
N SER A 302 -9.11 13.88 9.54
CA SER A 302 -9.95 14.98 9.05
C SER A 302 -9.36 16.32 9.50
N MET A 303 -9.41 17.31 8.60
CA MET A 303 -9.11 18.71 8.93
C MET A 303 -10.37 19.50 9.28
N THR A 304 -11.55 18.96 9.01
CA THR A 304 -12.85 19.62 9.19
C THR A 304 -13.59 19.20 10.46
N LYS A 305 -13.16 18.08 11.07
CA LYS A 305 -13.72 17.51 12.29
C LYS A 305 -12.63 16.86 13.14
N PRO A 306 -12.80 16.75 14.47
CA PRO A 306 -11.86 16.04 15.34
C PRO A 306 -11.98 14.53 15.17
N GLU A 307 -11.79 14.02 13.94
CA GLU A 307 -11.99 12.63 13.57
C GLU A 307 -10.80 12.04 12.80
N TRP A 308 -10.57 10.76 13.01
CA TRP A 308 -9.80 9.90 12.11
C TRP A 308 -10.74 8.98 11.35
N VAL A 309 -10.45 8.77 10.07
CA VAL A 309 -11.05 7.71 9.26
C VAL A 309 -10.14 6.49 9.33
N VAL A 310 -10.63 5.40 9.88
CA VAL A 310 -9.91 4.13 10.06
C VAL A 310 -10.54 3.08 9.15
N ASN A 311 -9.76 2.54 8.20
CA ASN A 311 -10.22 1.53 7.26
C ASN A 311 -9.84 0.15 7.75
N VAL A 312 -10.84 -0.69 8.05
CA VAL A 312 -10.66 -2.06 8.54
C VAL A 312 -10.86 -3.04 7.37
N LYS A 313 -9.78 -3.69 7.02
CA LYS A 313 -9.62 -4.39 5.74
C LYS A 313 -10.59 -5.55 5.54
N GLU A 314 -10.55 -6.54 6.42
CA GLU A 314 -11.28 -7.79 6.27
C GLU A 314 -12.76 -7.67 6.62
N THR A 315 -13.10 -6.78 7.55
CA THR A 315 -14.51 -6.55 7.89
C THR A 315 -15.24 -5.73 6.82
N GLY A 316 -14.51 -4.94 6.02
CA GLY A 316 -15.12 -4.01 5.07
C GLY A 316 -15.75 -2.80 5.75
N GLN A 317 -15.34 -2.51 6.99
CA GLN A 317 -15.88 -1.43 7.81
C GLN A 317 -14.96 -0.22 7.81
N ILE A 318 -15.55 0.96 7.67
CA ILE A 318 -14.91 2.25 7.81
C ILE A 318 -15.36 2.83 9.15
N MET A 319 -14.41 3.19 10.01
CA MET A 319 -14.71 3.74 11.33
C MET A 319 -14.33 5.23 11.35
N LEU A 320 -15.29 6.08 11.73
CA LEU A 320 -15.04 7.49 12.05
C LEU A 320 -14.79 7.58 13.55
N VAL A 321 -13.54 7.81 13.94
CA VAL A 321 -13.10 7.81 15.34
C VAL A 321 -12.97 9.26 15.81
N ASP A 322 -13.92 9.71 16.63
CA ASP A 322 -13.97 11.06 17.20
C ASP A 322 -13.02 11.14 18.40
N TYR A 323 -11.97 11.96 18.28
CA TYR A 323 -10.96 12.17 19.33
C TYR A 323 -11.19 13.43 20.18
N SER A 324 -12.36 14.05 20.09
CA SER A 324 -12.68 15.23 20.93
C SER A 324 -12.65 14.90 22.43
N ASP A 325 -13.02 13.67 22.80
CA ASP A 325 -12.89 13.13 24.15
C ASP A 325 -12.33 11.70 24.11
N ILE A 326 -11.02 11.58 24.35
CA ILE A 326 -10.33 10.28 24.34
C ILE A 326 -10.79 9.34 25.47
N LYS A 327 -11.26 9.87 26.61
CA LYS A 327 -11.77 9.05 27.72
C LYS A 327 -13.07 8.37 27.32
N ASN A 328 -13.95 9.09 26.67
CA ASN A 328 -15.25 8.62 26.17
C ASN A 328 -15.25 8.55 24.65
N LEU A 329 -14.27 7.83 24.07
CA LEU A 329 -14.06 7.72 22.64
C LEU A 329 -15.32 7.24 21.93
N LYS A 330 -15.76 7.99 20.91
CA LYS A 330 -16.89 7.64 20.05
C LYS A 330 -16.38 7.16 18.70
N SER A 331 -17.00 6.10 18.20
CA SER A 331 -16.69 5.57 16.88
C SER A 331 -17.99 5.28 16.13
N THR A 332 -18.13 5.82 14.93
CA THR A 332 -19.21 5.50 14.01
C THR A 332 -18.69 4.48 13.01
N THR A 333 -19.26 3.28 13.02
CA THR A 333 -18.90 2.21 12.10
C THR A 333 -19.81 2.25 10.88
N ILE A 334 -19.25 2.24 9.68
CA ILE A 334 -19.93 2.30 8.40
C ILE A 334 -19.57 1.03 7.62
N GLU A 335 -20.56 0.22 7.31
CA GLU A 335 -20.39 -0.96 6.47
C GLU A 335 -20.23 -0.54 5.00
N SER A 336 -19.30 -1.18 4.30
CA SER A 336 -19.02 -0.88 2.90
C SER A 336 -18.72 -2.15 2.09
N ALA A 337 -17.49 -2.40 1.71
CA ALA A 337 -17.07 -3.58 0.96
C ALA A 337 -15.68 -4.07 1.38
N LYS A 338 -15.42 -5.38 1.24
CA LYS A 338 -14.10 -5.99 1.46
C LYS A 338 -13.20 -5.73 0.24
N PHE A 339 -11.95 -5.75 0.33
CA PHE A 339 -11.04 -5.54 1.43
C PHE A 339 -10.57 -4.11 1.36
N LEU A 340 -10.87 -3.30 2.36
CA LEU A 340 -10.49 -1.89 2.38
C LEU A 340 -8.97 -1.73 2.40
N HIS A 341 -8.49 -0.72 1.70
CA HIS A 341 -7.07 -0.41 1.63
C HIS A 341 -6.83 1.09 1.78
N ASP A 342 -6.25 1.75 0.80
CA ASP A 342 -5.93 3.17 0.82
C ASP A 342 -7.12 4.03 0.38
N GLY A 343 -7.13 5.27 0.85
CA GLY A 343 -8.12 6.25 0.47
C GLY A 343 -7.70 7.67 0.79
N GLY A 344 -8.48 8.62 0.31
CA GLY A 344 -8.26 10.04 0.53
C GLY A 344 -9.53 10.86 0.42
N TRP A 345 -9.38 12.14 0.74
CA TRP A 345 -10.48 13.10 0.71
C TRP A 345 -10.78 13.53 -0.74
N ASP A 346 -12.05 13.78 -1.00
CA ASP A 346 -12.46 14.55 -2.16
C ASP A 346 -12.04 16.03 -2.02
N ALA A 347 -12.19 16.82 -3.09
CA ALA A 347 -11.81 18.22 -3.09
C ALA A 347 -12.55 19.07 -2.04
N SER A 348 -13.74 18.65 -1.59
CA SER A 348 -14.53 19.34 -0.56
C SER A 348 -14.07 19.04 0.86
N LYS A 349 -13.27 17.99 1.07
CA LYS A 349 -12.85 17.45 2.38
C LYS A 349 -14.03 16.93 3.24
N ARG A 350 -15.20 16.76 2.63
CA ARG A 350 -16.39 16.18 3.25
C ARG A 350 -16.48 14.68 3.02
N TYR A 351 -16.16 14.25 1.81
CA TYR A 351 -16.27 12.85 1.42
C TYR A 351 -14.91 12.18 1.46
N PHE A 352 -14.86 11.01 2.08
CA PHE A 352 -13.67 10.16 2.07
C PHE A 352 -13.90 8.97 1.14
N LEU A 353 -13.01 8.80 0.17
CA LEU A 353 -13.09 7.71 -0.80
C LEU A 353 -12.00 6.68 -0.52
N VAL A 354 -12.37 5.41 -0.43
CA VAL A 354 -11.44 4.32 -0.11
C VAL A 354 -11.64 3.13 -1.05
N ALA A 355 -10.53 2.54 -1.48
CA ALA A 355 -10.55 1.35 -2.32
C ALA A 355 -10.92 0.10 -1.51
N ALA A 356 -11.93 -0.62 -1.96
CA ALA A 356 -12.20 -2.00 -1.58
C ALA A 356 -11.61 -2.92 -2.67
N ASN A 357 -10.28 -3.17 -2.58
CA ASN A 357 -9.48 -3.74 -3.66
C ASN A 357 -10.06 -5.05 -4.22
N ALA A 358 -10.33 -6.03 -3.35
CA ALA A 358 -10.78 -7.35 -3.80
C ALA A 358 -12.24 -7.36 -4.24
N SER A 359 -13.00 -6.30 -3.94
CA SER A 359 -14.37 -6.10 -4.40
C SER A 359 -14.46 -5.26 -5.68
N ASN A 360 -13.34 -4.73 -6.17
CA ASN A 360 -13.28 -3.84 -7.35
C ASN A 360 -14.22 -2.63 -7.21
N LYS A 361 -14.24 -2.02 -6.03
CA LYS A 361 -15.12 -0.90 -5.71
C LYS A 361 -14.35 0.23 -5.02
N ILE A 362 -14.89 1.43 -5.15
CA ILE A 362 -14.56 2.58 -4.30
C ILE A 362 -15.76 2.85 -3.40
N ALA A 363 -15.54 2.82 -2.09
CA ALA A 363 -16.53 3.26 -1.11
C ALA A 363 -16.35 4.75 -0.83
N ALA A 364 -17.41 5.53 -0.95
CA ALA A 364 -17.45 6.95 -0.60
C ALA A 364 -18.26 7.14 0.68
N VAL A 365 -17.67 7.75 1.69
CA VAL A 365 -18.28 8.04 2.98
C VAL A 365 -18.52 9.54 3.12
N ASP A 366 -19.74 9.93 3.46
CA ASP A 366 -20.06 11.29 3.89
C ASP A 366 -19.77 11.45 5.39
N THR A 367 -18.64 12.04 5.72
CA THR A 367 -18.23 12.21 7.12
C THR A 367 -19.10 13.22 7.89
N LYS A 368 -19.84 14.10 7.18
CA LYS A 368 -20.79 15.01 7.80
C LYS A 368 -21.99 14.26 8.40
N THR A 369 -22.48 13.26 7.70
CA THR A 369 -23.65 12.45 8.12
C THR A 369 -23.29 11.13 8.79
N GLY A 370 -22.02 10.70 8.68
CA GLY A 370 -21.55 9.39 9.17
C GLY A 370 -22.17 8.21 8.41
N LYS A 371 -22.43 8.37 7.11
CA LYS A 371 -23.08 7.35 6.28
C LYS A 371 -22.30 7.04 5.02
N LEU A 372 -22.50 5.84 4.50
CA LEU A 372 -22.04 5.48 3.16
C LEU A 372 -22.82 6.30 2.14
N ALA A 373 -22.09 7.10 1.33
CA ALA A 373 -22.66 7.92 0.28
C ALA A 373 -22.83 7.13 -1.03
N ALA A 374 -21.86 6.27 -1.35
CA ALA A 374 -21.89 5.43 -2.55
C ALA A 374 -20.92 4.25 -2.46
N LEU A 375 -21.21 3.19 -3.20
CA LEU A 375 -20.28 2.14 -3.63
C LEU A 375 -20.17 2.21 -5.15
N VAL A 376 -19.01 2.61 -5.65
CA VAL A 376 -18.78 2.80 -7.09
C VAL A 376 -18.02 1.60 -7.63
N ASP A 377 -18.58 0.91 -8.61
CA ASP A 377 -17.91 -0.17 -9.32
C ASP A 377 -16.77 0.40 -10.17
N THR A 378 -15.62 -0.26 -10.14
CA THR A 378 -14.42 0.12 -10.89
C THR A 378 -13.80 -1.10 -11.57
N LYS A 379 -12.71 -0.89 -12.30
CA LYS A 379 -11.88 -1.99 -12.82
C LYS A 379 -11.16 -2.72 -11.69
N LYS A 380 -10.40 -3.76 -12.06
CA LYS A 380 -9.79 -4.69 -11.11
C LYS A 380 -8.78 -4.01 -10.17
N ILE A 381 -8.93 -4.31 -8.90
CA ILE A 381 -8.01 -3.97 -7.80
C ILE A 381 -7.66 -2.47 -7.80
N PRO A 382 -8.63 -1.57 -7.52
CA PRO A 382 -8.34 -0.14 -7.40
C PRO A 382 -7.32 0.10 -6.29
N HIS A 383 -6.36 0.99 -6.54
CA HIS A 383 -5.31 1.36 -5.59
C HIS A 383 -4.97 2.85 -5.73
N PRO A 384 -5.67 3.73 -5.00
CA PRO A 384 -5.52 5.17 -5.15
C PRO A 384 -4.26 5.76 -4.51
N GLY A 385 -3.64 5.08 -3.54
CA GLY A 385 -2.81 5.75 -2.56
C GLY A 385 -3.67 6.73 -1.73
N ARG A 386 -3.64 8.01 -2.07
CA ARG A 386 -4.58 9.03 -1.55
C ARG A 386 -5.61 9.48 -2.59
N GLY A 387 -5.50 8.99 -3.82
CA GLY A 387 -6.22 9.51 -4.97
C GLY A 387 -5.67 10.86 -5.44
N ALA A 388 -6.32 11.44 -6.42
CA ALA A 388 -5.99 12.76 -6.93
C ALA A 388 -7.23 13.55 -7.30
N ASN A 389 -7.30 14.81 -6.87
CA ASN A 389 -8.42 15.70 -7.09
C ASN A 389 -8.11 16.71 -8.18
N PHE A 390 -9.03 16.90 -9.12
CA PHE A 390 -8.98 17.98 -10.10
C PHE A 390 -10.37 18.30 -10.66
N VAL A 391 -10.47 19.38 -11.43
CA VAL A 391 -11.70 19.75 -12.15
C VAL A 391 -11.60 19.26 -13.57
N HIS A 392 -12.42 18.25 -13.90
CA HIS A 392 -12.50 17.72 -15.26
C HIS A 392 -13.21 18.75 -16.17
N PRO A 393 -12.69 19.02 -17.39
CA PRO A 393 -13.27 20.04 -18.28
C PRO A 393 -14.76 19.84 -18.59
N GLN A 394 -15.21 18.59 -18.67
CA GLN A 394 -16.57 18.20 -19.05
C GLN A 394 -17.46 17.78 -17.88
N PHE A 395 -16.88 17.19 -16.83
CA PHE A 395 -17.64 16.54 -15.72
C PHE A 395 -17.51 17.23 -14.36
N GLY A 396 -16.76 18.34 -14.28
CA GLY A 396 -16.57 19.07 -13.04
C GLY A 396 -15.62 18.38 -12.07
N PRO A 397 -15.84 18.49 -10.75
CA PRO A 397 -14.95 17.87 -9.75
C PRO A 397 -14.90 16.36 -9.90
N VAL A 398 -13.68 15.81 -9.93
CA VAL A 398 -13.42 14.38 -9.97
C VAL A 398 -12.32 13.99 -8.98
N TRP A 399 -12.40 12.74 -8.54
CA TRP A 399 -11.37 12.05 -7.80
C TRP A 399 -10.88 10.85 -8.61
N ALA A 400 -9.56 10.68 -8.71
CA ALA A 400 -8.91 9.68 -9.54
C ALA A 400 -8.31 8.54 -8.72
N THR A 401 -8.38 7.32 -9.24
CA THR A 401 -7.71 6.13 -8.70
C THR A 401 -7.03 5.35 -9.81
N GLY A 402 -5.83 4.84 -9.56
CA GLY A 402 -5.21 3.83 -10.40
C GLY A 402 -5.64 2.41 -10.03
N HIS A 403 -5.08 1.42 -10.72
CA HIS A 403 -5.41 0.01 -10.53
C HIS A 403 -4.17 -0.88 -10.53
N LEU A 404 -4.12 -1.83 -9.58
CA LEU A 404 -3.11 -2.90 -9.58
C LEU A 404 -3.43 -3.98 -10.61
N GLY A 405 -4.71 -4.23 -10.87
CA GLY A 405 -5.18 -5.35 -11.69
C GLY A 405 -5.69 -4.96 -13.07
N ASP A 406 -5.63 -3.70 -13.44
CA ASP A 406 -6.11 -3.21 -14.75
C ASP A 406 -5.28 -2.03 -15.27
N ALA A 407 -5.29 -1.81 -16.58
CA ALA A 407 -4.47 -0.83 -17.29
C ALA A 407 -5.21 0.50 -17.46
N VAL A 408 -5.76 1.07 -16.39
CA VAL A 408 -6.51 2.33 -16.42
C VAL A 408 -6.30 3.17 -15.16
N VAL A 409 -6.50 4.49 -15.30
CA VAL A 409 -6.83 5.40 -14.21
C VAL A 409 -8.30 5.75 -14.31
N THR A 410 -9.08 5.46 -13.27
CA THR A 410 -10.52 5.70 -13.21
C THR A 410 -10.81 7.06 -12.60
N LEU A 411 -11.65 7.85 -13.24
CA LEU A 411 -12.14 9.15 -12.78
C LEU A 411 -13.56 9.03 -12.26
N ILE A 412 -13.78 9.36 -11.00
CA ILE A 412 -15.09 9.32 -10.33
C ILE A 412 -15.53 10.76 -10.07
N SER A 413 -16.71 11.14 -10.57
CA SER A 413 -17.27 12.47 -10.29
C SER A 413 -17.70 12.57 -8.83
N THR A 414 -17.32 13.65 -8.17
CA THR A 414 -17.61 13.92 -6.76
C THR A 414 -18.59 15.10 -6.61
N PRO A 415 -19.43 15.09 -5.55
CA PRO A 415 -20.34 16.21 -5.27
C PRO A 415 -19.58 17.51 -5.00
N SER A 416 -20.24 18.63 -5.33
CA SER A 416 -19.78 19.97 -4.96
C SER A 416 -20.97 20.81 -4.52
N ASP A 417 -20.79 21.58 -3.46
CA ASP A 417 -21.80 22.54 -2.97
C ASP A 417 -21.68 23.91 -3.69
N LYS A 418 -20.73 24.08 -4.61
CA LYS A 418 -20.58 25.31 -5.39
C LYS A 418 -21.73 25.43 -6.39
N PRO A 419 -22.44 26.60 -6.46
CA PRO A 419 -23.53 26.80 -7.43
C PRO A 419 -23.14 26.55 -8.90
N ALA A 420 -21.89 26.90 -9.26
CA ALA A 420 -21.36 26.68 -10.61
C ALA A 420 -21.27 25.20 -11.00
N ASP A 421 -21.17 24.29 -10.02
CA ASP A 421 -21.04 22.86 -10.24
C ASP A 421 -22.40 22.13 -10.26
N ALA A 422 -23.51 22.85 -10.05
CA ALA A 422 -24.85 22.26 -10.01
C ALA A 422 -25.21 21.46 -11.28
N LYS A 423 -24.69 21.87 -12.44
CA LYS A 423 -24.85 21.17 -13.72
C LYS A 423 -24.21 19.78 -13.79
N TYR A 424 -23.29 19.48 -12.86
CA TYR A 424 -22.57 18.19 -12.81
C TYR A 424 -23.22 17.17 -11.86
N LYS A 425 -24.22 17.54 -11.06
CA LYS A 425 -24.88 16.68 -10.06
C LYS A 425 -25.34 15.32 -10.61
N GLN A 426 -25.74 15.27 -11.87
CA GLN A 426 -26.17 14.03 -12.55
C GLN A 426 -25.05 13.00 -12.68
N HIS A 427 -23.79 13.41 -12.55
CA HIS A 427 -22.60 12.57 -12.64
C HIS A 427 -22.10 12.10 -11.28
N ASN A 428 -22.60 12.65 -10.18
CA ASN A 428 -22.11 12.32 -8.82
C ASN A 428 -22.05 10.80 -8.59
N TRP A 429 -20.91 10.34 -8.10
CA TRP A 429 -20.62 8.94 -7.79
C TRP A 429 -20.65 8.00 -9.01
N LYS A 430 -20.41 8.52 -10.20
CA LYS A 430 -20.24 7.72 -11.41
C LYS A 430 -18.80 7.77 -11.89
N VAL A 431 -18.34 6.68 -12.44
CA VAL A 431 -17.15 6.66 -13.30
C VAL A 431 -17.49 7.46 -14.56
N VAL A 432 -16.79 8.57 -14.77
CA VAL A 432 -17.05 9.50 -15.89
C VAL A 432 -16.05 9.36 -17.01
N GLN A 433 -14.85 8.86 -16.72
CA GLN A 433 -13.84 8.54 -17.72
C GLN A 433 -12.85 7.51 -17.18
N GLU A 434 -12.31 6.68 -18.03
CA GLU A 434 -11.19 5.80 -17.78
C GLU A 434 -10.03 6.22 -18.70
N LEU A 435 -8.90 6.56 -18.10
CA LEU A 435 -7.71 6.97 -18.84
C LEU A 435 -6.84 5.72 -19.08
N PRO A 436 -6.55 5.35 -20.35
CA PRO A 436 -5.79 4.15 -20.64
C PRO A 436 -4.33 4.30 -20.19
N MET A 437 -3.78 3.27 -19.54
CA MET A 437 -2.37 3.13 -19.22
C MET A 437 -1.71 2.04 -20.08
N ALA A 438 -0.38 2.02 -20.14
CA ALA A 438 0.37 1.00 -20.87
C ALA A 438 0.28 -0.41 -20.24
N GLY A 439 -0.13 -0.49 -18.98
CA GLY A 439 -0.30 -1.77 -18.27
C GLY A 439 -0.92 -1.57 -16.88
N ALA A 440 -1.16 -2.67 -16.20
CA ALA A 440 -1.60 -2.70 -14.82
C ALA A 440 -0.42 -2.45 -13.86
N GLY A 441 -0.70 -2.30 -12.55
CA GLY A 441 0.34 -2.18 -11.53
C GLY A 441 0.57 -0.77 -10.99
N ASN A 442 -0.40 0.14 -11.18
CA ASN A 442 -0.34 1.49 -10.60
C ASN A 442 -0.50 1.44 -9.08
N LEU A 443 0.32 2.22 -8.37
CA LEU A 443 0.21 2.45 -6.93
C LEU A 443 -0.25 3.85 -6.59
N PHE A 444 0.21 4.87 -7.34
CA PHE A 444 -0.06 6.27 -7.01
C PHE A 444 -0.43 7.08 -8.23
N VAL A 445 -1.43 7.92 -8.04
CA VAL A 445 -1.79 9.01 -8.94
C VAL A 445 -1.64 10.33 -8.19
N LYS A 446 -1.19 11.39 -8.86
CA LYS A 446 -0.93 12.67 -8.21
C LYS A 446 -1.25 13.85 -9.10
N THR A 447 -1.92 14.84 -8.52
CA THR A 447 -2.14 16.17 -9.07
C THR A 447 -1.72 17.24 -8.06
N HIS A 448 -1.71 18.49 -8.48
CA HIS A 448 -1.54 19.63 -7.59
C HIS A 448 -2.45 20.79 -8.05
N PRO A 449 -3.04 21.59 -7.14
CA PRO A 449 -3.96 22.69 -7.52
C PRO A 449 -3.38 23.73 -8.49
N LYS A 450 -2.05 23.86 -8.55
CA LYS A 450 -1.33 24.77 -9.46
C LYS A 450 -0.84 24.08 -10.73
N SER A 451 -1.03 22.77 -10.86
CA SER A 451 -0.59 21.98 -12.02
C SER A 451 -1.73 21.74 -13.00
N THR A 452 -1.37 21.49 -14.26
CA THR A 452 -2.30 21.01 -15.31
C THR A 452 -1.99 19.57 -15.70
N ASN A 453 -1.30 18.83 -14.83
CA ASN A 453 -0.87 17.45 -15.08
C ASN A 453 -1.40 16.49 -14.02
N LEU A 454 -1.70 15.26 -14.45
CA LEU A 454 -1.93 14.10 -13.62
C LEU A 454 -0.77 13.12 -13.86
N TRP A 455 -0.01 12.85 -12.81
CA TRP A 455 1.09 11.88 -12.83
C TRP A 455 0.62 10.53 -12.31
N ALA A 456 1.00 9.45 -13.00
CA ALA A 456 0.69 8.07 -12.60
C ALA A 456 1.93 7.19 -12.74
N ASP A 457 2.18 6.33 -11.75
CA ASP A 457 3.26 5.33 -11.77
C ASP A 457 2.73 3.94 -12.14
N MET A 458 3.63 2.99 -12.39
CA MET A 458 3.30 1.55 -12.55
C MET A 458 4.39 0.65 -11.97
N PRO A 459 4.82 0.86 -10.71
CA PRO A 459 5.95 0.11 -10.17
C PRO A 459 5.69 -1.40 -10.01
N MET A 460 4.44 -1.84 -9.99
CA MET A 460 4.09 -3.25 -9.84
C MET A 460 3.89 -3.96 -11.20
N ASN A 461 4.11 -3.27 -12.30
CA ASN A 461 4.08 -3.89 -13.63
C ASN A 461 5.28 -4.84 -13.80
N PRO A 462 5.11 -6.03 -14.40
CA PRO A 462 6.21 -6.96 -14.64
C PRO A 462 7.15 -6.51 -15.77
N GLU A 463 6.64 -5.71 -16.69
CA GLU A 463 7.44 -5.21 -17.82
C GLU A 463 8.33 -4.06 -17.38
N ARG A 464 9.64 -4.19 -17.61
CA ARG A 464 10.66 -3.20 -17.23
C ARG A 464 10.32 -1.81 -17.76
N GLU A 465 9.94 -1.72 -19.01
CA GLU A 465 9.59 -0.49 -19.69
C GLU A 465 8.50 0.31 -18.97
N ASN A 466 7.57 -0.38 -18.33
CA ASN A 466 6.47 0.21 -17.58
C ASN A 466 6.84 0.48 -16.12
N ALA A 467 7.47 -0.49 -15.46
CA ALA A 467 7.83 -0.38 -14.04
C ALA A 467 8.86 0.73 -13.76
N GLU A 468 9.74 1.00 -14.71
CA GLU A 468 10.82 1.99 -14.62
C GLU A 468 10.40 3.40 -15.13
N SER A 469 9.12 3.57 -15.51
CA SER A 469 8.56 4.80 -16.07
C SER A 469 7.40 5.36 -15.27
N VAL A 470 7.10 6.64 -15.50
CA VAL A 470 5.87 7.30 -15.08
C VAL A 470 5.13 7.89 -16.29
N TYR A 471 3.84 8.10 -16.14
CA TYR A 471 2.95 8.55 -17.20
C TYR A 471 2.27 9.86 -16.79
N VAL A 472 2.24 10.83 -17.69
CA VAL A 472 1.73 12.19 -17.43
C VAL A 472 0.61 12.52 -18.39
N TYR A 473 -0.60 12.69 -17.85
CA TYR A 473 -1.77 13.14 -18.58
C TYR A 473 -1.93 14.65 -18.46
N SER A 474 -2.29 15.31 -19.57
CA SER A 474 -2.65 16.73 -19.53
C SER A 474 -4.10 16.88 -19.08
N LEU A 475 -4.36 17.57 -17.98
CA LEU A 475 -5.71 17.88 -17.50
C LEU A 475 -6.49 18.82 -18.44
N LYS A 476 -5.82 19.44 -19.42
CA LYS A 476 -6.46 20.27 -20.44
C LYS A 476 -7.13 19.45 -21.51
N ASP A 477 -6.63 18.23 -21.78
CA ASP A 477 -7.17 17.31 -22.78
C ASP A 477 -6.82 15.87 -22.39
N LEU A 478 -7.74 15.24 -21.67
CA LEU A 478 -7.59 13.87 -21.15
C LEU A 478 -7.87 12.79 -22.23
N ASN A 479 -8.24 13.18 -23.45
CA ASN A 479 -8.41 12.23 -24.57
C ASN A 479 -7.08 11.96 -25.30
N LYS A 480 -6.05 12.76 -25.03
CA LYS A 480 -4.72 12.52 -25.57
C LYS A 480 -4.00 11.44 -24.77
N PRO A 481 -3.17 10.62 -25.45
CA PRO A 481 -2.33 9.66 -24.74
C PRO A 481 -1.38 10.37 -23.77
N PRO A 482 -1.02 9.73 -22.63
CA PRO A 482 -0.07 10.31 -21.70
C PRO A 482 1.34 10.40 -22.27
N VAL A 483 2.12 11.35 -21.79
CA VAL A 483 3.56 11.40 -22.03
C VAL A 483 4.23 10.38 -21.11
N LYS A 484 4.97 9.44 -21.68
CA LYS A 484 5.81 8.49 -20.95
C LYS A 484 7.15 9.15 -20.63
N ILE A 485 7.59 9.04 -19.39
CA ILE A 485 8.91 9.46 -18.92
C ILE A 485 9.64 8.23 -18.38
N ASP A 486 10.76 7.88 -19.01
CA ASP A 486 11.63 6.79 -18.59
C ASP A 486 12.56 7.27 -17.47
N VAL A 487 12.11 7.10 -16.23
CA VAL A 487 12.80 7.61 -15.03
C VAL A 487 14.14 6.90 -14.80
N ALA A 488 14.21 5.60 -15.09
CA ALA A 488 15.45 4.85 -14.93
C ALA A 488 16.52 5.34 -15.90
N LYS A 489 16.17 5.54 -17.17
CA LYS A 489 17.07 6.11 -18.17
C LYS A 489 17.51 7.51 -17.81
N ASP A 490 16.58 8.38 -17.43
CA ASP A 490 16.85 9.76 -17.06
C ASP A 490 17.74 9.88 -15.81
N SER A 491 17.69 8.87 -14.93
CA SER A 491 18.55 8.83 -13.74
C SER A 491 20.04 8.69 -14.05
N GLY A 492 20.39 8.18 -15.24
CA GLY A 492 21.77 7.88 -15.63
C GLY A 492 22.39 6.69 -14.88
N LEU A 493 21.63 5.99 -14.02
CA LEU A 493 22.13 4.83 -13.29
C LEU A 493 22.27 3.62 -14.24
N PRO A 494 23.31 2.77 -14.05
CA PRO A 494 23.49 1.57 -14.85
C PRO A 494 22.29 0.63 -14.75
N GLN A 495 21.90 -0.01 -15.83
CA GLN A 495 20.84 -1.01 -15.82
C GLN A 495 21.26 -2.20 -14.94
N THR A 496 20.34 -2.71 -14.13
CA THR A 496 20.52 -3.86 -13.24
C THR A 496 19.70 -5.06 -13.72
N LYS A 497 19.98 -6.26 -13.19
CA LYS A 497 19.16 -7.43 -13.47
C LYS A 497 17.75 -7.25 -12.94
N ALA A 498 17.61 -6.80 -11.68
CA ALA A 498 16.33 -6.47 -11.08
C ALA A 498 15.76 -5.16 -11.64
N LEU A 499 14.44 -4.99 -11.53
CA LEU A 499 13.77 -3.75 -11.95
C LEU A 499 14.10 -2.60 -10.97
N ARG A 500 14.39 -1.41 -11.51
CA ARG A 500 14.32 -0.16 -10.74
C ARG A 500 12.94 0.45 -10.89
N ARG A 501 12.14 0.35 -9.86
CA ARG A 501 10.73 0.75 -9.90
C ARG A 501 10.58 2.25 -9.69
N ALA A 502 10.01 2.94 -10.68
CA ALA A 502 9.66 4.36 -10.57
C ALA A 502 8.32 4.48 -9.84
N THR A 503 8.30 5.16 -8.68
CA THR A 503 7.10 5.18 -7.84
C THR A 503 6.90 6.49 -7.09
N HIS A 504 5.65 6.70 -6.67
CA HIS A 504 5.20 7.74 -5.77
C HIS A 504 5.56 9.15 -6.24
N PRO A 505 4.93 9.68 -7.31
CA PRO A 505 5.04 11.08 -7.64
C PRO A 505 4.63 11.96 -6.45
N GLU A 506 5.44 12.95 -6.09
CA GLU A 506 5.11 13.92 -5.05
C GLU A 506 5.57 15.32 -5.46
N TYR A 507 4.71 16.31 -5.26
CA TYR A 507 5.00 17.70 -5.58
C TYR A 507 5.79 18.39 -4.46
N ASN A 508 6.57 19.41 -4.82
CA ASN A 508 7.14 20.34 -3.88
C ASN A 508 6.08 21.36 -3.38
N GLU A 509 6.41 22.19 -2.39
CA GLU A 509 5.53 23.24 -1.84
C GLU A 509 4.93 24.17 -2.90
N LYS A 510 5.74 24.52 -3.91
CA LYS A 510 5.31 25.43 -4.99
C LYS A 510 4.41 24.78 -6.02
N GLY A 511 4.44 23.44 -6.13
CA GLY A 511 3.70 22.68 -7.14
C GLY A 511 4.28 22.81 -8.55
N ASP A 512 5.58 23.12 -8.68
CA ASP A 512 6.30 23.28 -9.95
C ASP A 512 7.34 22.18 -10.19
N GLU A 513 7.59 21.33 -9.20
CA GLU A 513 8.47 20.15 -9.31
C GLU A 513 7.74 18.88 -8.89
N VAL A 514 8.02 17.78 -9.58
CA VAL A 514 7.55 16.44 -9.23
C VAL A 514 8.77 15.56 -8.94
N TRP A 515 8.75 14.92 -7.79
CA TRP A 515 9.81 14.08 -7.26
C TRP A 515 9.40 12.61 -7.35
N ILE A 516 10.18 11.77 -8.03
CA ILE A 516 9.91 10.35 -8.24
C ILE A 516 10.95 9.53 -7.49
N SER A 517 10.53 8.54 -6.71
CA SER A 517 11.44 7.52 -6.18
C SER A 517 11.79 6.53 -7.27
N LEU A 518 13.06 6.32 -7.51
CA LEU A 518 13.56 5.24 -8.34
C LEU A 518 14.13 4.16 -7.40
N TRP A 519 13.34 3.14 -7.16
CA TRP A 519 13.59 2.11 -6.16
C TRP A 519 14.34 0.93 -6.78
N GLY A 520 15.65 0.82 -6.53
CA GLY A 520 16.44 -0.39 -6.76
C GLY A 520 16.24 -1.43 -5.65
N GLY A 521 16.82 -2.61 -5.79
CA GLY A 521 16.89 -3.61 -4.73
C GLY A 521 17.76 -3.16 -3.55
N LYS A 522 17.91 -4.01 -2.52
CA LYS A 522 18.75 -3.69 -1.35
C LYS A 522 20.21 -3.40 -1.72
N THR A 523 20.70 -4.05 -2.76
CA THR A 523 22.10 -3.96 -3.24
C THR A 523 22.27 -3.00 -4.42
N ASP A 524 21.18 -2.63 -5.08
CA ASP A 524 21.20 -1.78 -6.25
C ASP A 524 21.05 -0.31 -5.87
N GLN A 525 21.82 0.54 -6.52
CA GLN A 525 21.73 1.98 -6.31
C GLN A 525 20.33 2.49 -6.66
N SER A 526 19.75 3.25 -5.76
CA SER A 526 18.48 3.95 -5.90
C SER A 526 18.70 5.45 -6.10
N ALA A 527 17.67 6.17 -6.51
CA ALA A 527 17.71 7.62 -6.65
C ALA A 527 16.34 8.26 -6.31
N ILE A 528 16.37 9.57 -6.11
CA ILE A 528 15.19 10.43 -6.25
C ILE A 528 15.40 11.29 -7.49
N VAL A 529 14.45 11.25 -8.42
CA VAL A 529 14.53 11.97 -9.69
C VAL A 529 13.51 13.10 -9.69
N VAL A 530 13.96 14.32 -9.97
CA VAL A 530 13.15 15.54 -9.89
C VAL A 530 12.92 16.10 -11.29
N TYR A 531 11.65 16.32 -11.62
CA TYR A 531 11.21 16.89 -12.89
C TYR A 531 10.56 18.26 -12.70
N ASP A 532 10.68 19.11 -13.68
CA ASP A 532 9.87 20.32 -13.82
C ASP A 532 8.45 19.90 -14.30
N ASP A 533 7.43 20.24 -13.54
CA ASP A 533 6.06 19.79 -13.82
C ASP A 533 5.52 20.33 -15.16
N LYS A 534 5.86 21.56 -15.52
CA LYS A 534 5.34 22.22 -16.73
C LYS A 534 6.00 21.72 -17.99
N THR A 535 7.32 21.57 -17.97
CA THR A 535 8.10 21.19 -19.15
C THR A 535 8.37 19.70 -19.25
N LEU A 536 8.12 18.94 -18.16
CA LEU A 536 8.43 17.53 -18.01
C LEU A 536 9.92 17.19 -18.15
N LYS A 537 10.80 18.18 -18.03
CA LYS A 537 12.24 18.01 -18.16
C LYS A 537 12.87 17.65 -16.83
N LEU A 538 13.88 16.79 -16.89
CA LEU A 538 14.72 16.45 -15.74
C LEU A 538 15.39 17.72 -15.17
N LYS A 539 15.27 17.90 -13.86
CA LYS A 539 15.94 18.99 -13.11
C LYS A 539 17.11 18.49 -12.29
N LYS A 540 16.93 17.36 -11.61
CA LYS A 540 17.97 16.84 -10.69
C LYS A 540 17.81 15.33 -10.50
N VAL A 541 18.92 14.65 -10.36
CA VAL A 541 19.00 13.30 -9.83
C VAL A 541 19.73 13.37 -8.49
N ILE A 542 19.08 12.91 -7.43
CA ILE A 542 19.65 12.84 -6.08
C ILE A 542 20.04 11.39 -5.85
N THR A 543 21.34 11.14 -5.80
CA THR A 543 21.94 9.84 -5.49
C THR A 543 22.79 9.95 -4.24
N ASP A 544 22.66 8.98 -3.36
CA ASP A 544 23.48 8.86 -2.15
C ASP A 544 23.48 7.39 -1.73
N PRO A 545 24.61 6.82 -1.29
CA PRO A 545 24.64 5.42 -0.82
C PRO A 545 23.69 5.12 0.33
N ARG A 546 23.26 6.14 1.06
CA ARG A 546 22.27 6.01 2.15
C ARG A 546 20.83 5.88 1.63
N ILE A 547 20.53 6.24 0.38
CA ILE A 547 19.21 6.09 -0.24
C ILE A 547 19.05 4.64 -0.71
N VAL A 548 18.52 3.79 0.17
CA VAL A 548 18.24 2.38 -0.10
C VAL A 548 16.74 2.18 -0.14
N THR A 549 16.23 1.58 -1.22
CA THR A 549 14.80 1.27 -1.42
C THR A 549 13.86 2.42 -1.02
N PRO A 550 14.01 3.63 -1.60
CA PRO A 550 13.10 4.75 -1.33
C PRO A 550 11.71 4.41 -1.89
N THR A 551 10.69 4.50 -1.06
CA THR A 551 9.30 4.20 -1.46
C THR A 551 8.41 5.44 -1.30
N GLY A 552 7.70 5.58 -0.19
CA GLY A 552 6.85 6.73 0.05
C GLY A 552 7.64 8.02 0.26
N LYS A 553 7.20 9.10 -0.37
CA LYS A 553 7.69 10.46 -0.14
C LYS A 553 6.52 11.36 0.23
N PHE A 554 6.74 12.22 1.20
CA PHE A 554 5.71 13.14 1.67
C PHE A 554 6.32 14.53 1.85
N ASN A 555 5.78 15.49 1.11
CA ASN A 555 6.13 16.89 1.33
C ASN A 555 5.35 17.44 2.52
N VAL A 556 6.01 18.20 3.39
CA VAL A 556 5.42 18.72 4.62
C VAL A 556 4.21 19.59 4.33
N TYR A 557 4.34 20.58 3.44
CA TYR A 557 3.26 21.49 3.09
C TYR A 557 2.05 20.76 2.50
N ASN A 558 2.28 19.86 1.54
CA ASN A 558 1.21 19.10 0.89
C ASN A 558 0.46 18.22 1.91
N THR A 559 1.19 17.63 2.86
CA THR A 559 0.60 16.80 3.91
C THR A 559 -0.19 17.64 4.93
N GLN A 560 0.33 18.81 5.33
CA GLN A 560 -0.36 19.71 6.26
C GLN A 560 -1.67 20.25 5.68
N HIS A 561 -1.70 20.54 4.38
CA HIS A 561 -2.85 21.12 3.69
C HIS A 561 -3.71 20.07 2.97
N ASP A 562 -3.34 18.78 3.10
CA ASP A 562 -4.01 17.64 2.48
C ASP A 562 -4.26 17.88 0.98
N ILE A 563 -3.19 18.21 0.27
CA ILE A 563 -3.17 18.48 -1.17
C ILE A 563 -2.94 17.16 -1.91
N TYR A 564 -4.02 16.60 -2.45
CA TYR A 564 -4.01 15.35 -3.20
C TYR A 564 -4.92 15.43 -4.41
#